data_b44a249bf3811dddac1942175765a86e
#
_entry.id   b44a249bf3811dddac1942175765a86e
#
_cell.length_a   1.000
_cell.length_b   1.000
_cell.length_c   1.000
_cell.angle_alpha   90.00
_cell.angle_beta   90.00
_cell.angle_gamma   90.00
#
_symmetry.space_group_name_H-M   'P 1'
#
loop_
_entity.id
_entity.type
_entity.pdbx_description
1 polymer ?
#
loop_
_entity_poly.entity_id
_entity_poly.type
_entity_poly.pdbx_seq_one_letter_code
_entity_poly.pdbx_strand_id
1 'polypeptide(L)'
;MIREEQKSRWSRRALWVVLSLALFLITHAAHAAFSLNDTSWEGTSDLLSLAREKLGKQRVELVATLDWGALKPTDGVIVIHPEVDIDYDEASAFMRDGGRIAVLDDHGKGATFLERFQIHRIPAPIRPAIALRQNSSLPIAMPAVQQVAGHEQGRHPVVRDVQQLVTNHPSGFRHPNLTPVLTIPAVGEPDVTLAVTGIIADRGRLFAMGDPSAFINLMLRYPGNRACAEGLIDYLVEDDSWGKRQGRLFIVVNRFKQTGHFGGRSGLAQELEEYWEGFKELLGDTHDDGLPDWLALTLGGLIALSGVVWMGSVATRSYKRLAPRYARETPLVAQGGLAGRAAVLSAPTTHRALAMLELKAALTERLADRLELNQPGTSELLHQLEERGVSAHSLTELRQVLAELGRIENAVVTSQPLRVTAPGVRRMREHITRLLSDVEEQLGRAA
;
A
#
# COMPACT_ATOMS: atom_id res chain seq x y z
N MET A 1 12.05 -40.59 -45.74
CA MET A 1 11.29 -40.75 -44.47
C MET A 1 11.97 -40.08 -43.28
N ILE A 2 13.26 -40.24 -43.03
CA ILE A 2 13.96 -39.68 -41.86
C ILE A 2 14.04 -38.12 -41.83
N ARG A 3 14.06 -37.44 -42.98
CA ARG A 3 14.15 -35.98 -43.10
C ARG A 3 12.84 -35.23 -42.79
N GLU A 4 11.68 -35.85 -42.94
CA GLU A 4 10.39 -35.22 -42.64
C GLU A 4 10.06 -35.25 -41.14
N GLU A 5 10.42 -36.32 -40.43
CA GLU A 5 10.25 -36.42 -38.99
C GLU A 5 11.12 -35.42 -38.23
N GLN A 6 12.30 -35.13 -38.74
CA GLN A 6 13.22 -34.15 -38.12
C GLN A 6 12.70 -32.73 -38.29
N LYS A 7 12.10 -32.35 -39.43
CA LYS A 7 11.42 -31.07 -39.63
C LYS A 7 10.21 -30.88 -38.71
N SER A 8 9.42 -31.91 -38.49
CA SER A 8 8.24 -31.89 -37.60
C SER A 8 8.63 -31.70 -36.14
N ARG A 9 9.74 -32.25 -35.68
CA ARG A 9 10.27 -32.08 -34.32
C ARG A 9 10.84 -30.66 -34.07
N TRP A 10 11.45 -30.07 -35.07
CA TRP A 10 11.96 -28.69 -34.98
C TRP A 10 10.82 -27.67 -34.98
N SER A 11 9.81 -27.84 -35.78
CA SER A 11 8.64 -26.95 -35.81
C SER A 11 7.81 -27.03 -34.52
N ARG A 12 7.69 -28.19 -33.90
CA ARG A 12 7.05 -28.36 -32.58
C ARG A 12 7.87 -27.70 -31.46
N ARG A 13 9.21 -27.83 -31.47
CA ARG A 13 10.06 -27.16 -30.48
C ARG A 13 10.00 -25.66 -30.63
N ALA A 14 10.05 -25.14 -31.86
CA ALA A 14 9.89 -23.69 -32.10
C ALA A 14 8.52 -23.19 -31.68
N LEU A 15 7.44 -23.98 -31.91
CA LEU A 15 6.10 -23.62 -31.42
C LEU A 15 6.03 -23.57 -29.89
N TRP A 16 6.66 -24.54 -29.20
CA TRP A 16 6.71 -24.53 -27.73
C TRP A 16 7.53 -23.38 -27.17
N VAL A 17 8.62 -23.00 -27.84
CA VAL A 17 9.42 -21.81 -27.45
C VAL A 17 8.61 -20.53 -27.66
N VAL A 18 7.91 -20.39 -28.79
CA VAL A 18 7.04 -19.23 -29.06
C VAL A 18 5.85 -19.21 -28.09
N LEU A 19 5.24 -20.36 -27.80
CA LEU A 19 4.15 -20.43 -26.83
C LEU A 19 4.65 -20.12 -25.39
N SER A 20 5.83 -20.60 -25.05
CA SER A 20 6.46 -20.29 -23.75
C SER A 20 6.84 -18.82 -23.65
N LEU A 21 7.34 -18.23 -24.74
CA LEU A 21 7.63 -16.79 -24.83
C LEU A 21 6.36 -15.95 -24.78
N ALA A 22 5.29 -16.37 -25.47
CA ALA A 22 3.98 -15.74 -25.41
C ALA A 22 3.34 -15.89 -24.01
N LEU A 23 3.46 -17.06 -23.38
CA LEU A 23 3.03 -17.25 -21.98
C LEU A 23 3.85 -16.43 -21.01
N PHE A 24 5.14 -16.22 -21.29
CA PHE A 24 6.02 -15.35 -20.48
C PHE A 24 5.69 -13.86 -20.67
N LEU A 25 5.20 -13.46 -21.84
CA LEU A 25 4.72 -12.12 -22.14
C LEU A 25 3.32 -11.82 -21.56
N ILE A 26 2.53 -12.85 -21.26
CA ILE A 26 1.25 -12.75 -20.54
C ILE A 26 1.50 -12.70 -19.01
N THR A 27 2.76 -12.67 -18.56
CA THR A 27 3.06 -12.58 -17.15
C THR A 27 2.65 -11.23 -16.60
N HIS A 28 1.56 -11.31 -15.84
CA HIS A 28 1.35 -10.52 -14.63
C HIS A 28 1.75 -9.05 -14.80
N ALA A 29 0.77 -8.21 -15.07
CA ALA A 29 0.81 -6.87 -14.54
C ALA A 29 1.09 -7.04 -13.04
N ALA A 30 2.36 -6.89 -12.66
CA ALA A 30 2.72 -6.78 -11.25
C ALA A 30 2.01 -5.51 -10.80
N HIS A 31 0.87 -5.69 -10.13
CA HIS A 31 0.19 -4.57 -9.50
C HIS A 31 1.20 -4.00 -8.50
N ALA A 32 1.71 -2.82 -8.80
CA ALA A 32 2.53 -2.10 -7.84
C ALA A 32 1.63 -1.78 -6.66
N ALA A 33 2.05 -2.12 -5.45
CA ALA A 33 1.39 -1.69 -4.24
C ALA A 33 1.15 -0.16 -4.32
N PHE A 34 0.06 0.32 -3.75
CA PHE A 34 -0.40 1.72 -3.81
C PHE A 34 -0.89 2.22 -5.18
N SER A 35 -1.11 1.36 -6.17
CA SER A 35 -1.69 1.81 -7.45
C SER A 35 -3.09 2.40 -7.24
N LEU A 36 -3.31 3.62 -7.75
CA LEU A 36 -4.58 4.36 -7.62
C LEU A 36 -5.71 3.80 -8.49
N ASN A 37 -5.39 2.97 -9.49
CA ASN A 37 -6.37 2.28 -10.32
C ASN A 37 -6.63 0.85 -9.84
N ASP A 38 -5.90 0.39 -8.83
CA ASP A 38 -6.05 -0.95 -8.30
C ASP A 38 -7.15 -0.98 -7.23
N THR A 39 -8.17 -1.77 -7.51
CA THR A 39 -9.30 -2.02 -6.60
C THR A 39 -9.03 -3.20 -5.65
N SER A 40 -7.86 -3.81 -5.73
CA SER A 40 -7.44 -4.84 -4.78
C SER A 40 -7.22 -4.24 -3.39
N TRP A 41 -6.95 -5.08 -2.42
CA TRP A 41 -6.75 -4.64 -1.05
C TRP A 41 -5.49 -3.77 -0.84
N GLU A 42 -4.48 -3.91 -1.71
CA GLU A 42 -3.23 -3.14 -1.70
C GLU A 42 -3.33 -1.81 -2.47
N GLY A 43 -4.36 -1.65 -3.28
CA GLY A 43 -4.58 -0.44 -4.08
C GLY A 43 -5.01 0.74 -3.22
N THR A 44 -5.07 1.91 -3.83
CA THR A 44 -5.50 3.17 -3.22
C THR A 44 -6.68 3.80 -3.96
N SER A 45 -7.45 2.99 -4.70
CA SER A 45 -8.64 3.45 -5.44
C SER A 45 -9.73 4.02 -4.53
N ASP A 46 -9.83 3.50 -3.29
CA ASP A 46 -10.81 3.99 -2.32
C ASP A 46 -10.41 5.39 -1.82
N LEU A 47 -9.11 5.70 -1.66
CA LEU A 47 -8.63 7.04 -1.36
C LEU A 47 -8.97 8.03 -2.48
N LEU A 48 -8.74 7.64 -3.73
CA LEU A 48 -9.09 8.45 -4.89
C LEU A 48 -10.60 8.69 -4.97
N SER A 49 -11.40 7.67 -4.70
CA SER A 49 -12.87 7.76 -4.69
C SER A 49 -13.35 8.69 -3.57
N LEU A 50 -12.77 8.56 -2.38
CA LEU A 50 -13.05 9.42 -1.22
C LEU A 50 -12.72 10.89 -1.52
N ALA A 51 -11.55 11.15 -2.11
CA ALA A 51 -11.17 12.50 -2.50
C ALA A 51 -12.15 13.10 -3.52
N ARG A 52 -12.54 12.31 -4.52
CA ARG A 52 -13.52 12.75 -5.56
C ARG A 52 -14.92 12.93 -5.03
N GLU A 53 -15.35 12.12 -4.08
CA GLU A 53 -16.63 12.28 -3.39
C GLU A 53 -16.65 13.62 -2.62
N LYS A 54 -15.55 13.93 -1.94
CA LYS A 54 -15.45 15.10 -1.06
C LYS A 54 -15.24 16.41 -1.81
N LEU A 55 -14.37 16.44 -2.80
CA LEU A 55 -13.95 17.65 -3.51
C LEU A 55 -14.63 17.83 -4.88
N GLY A 56 -15.23 16.77 -5.42
CA GLY A 56 -15.68 16.71 -6.80
C GLY A 56 -14.57 16.26 -7.75
N LYS A 57 -14.97 15.53 -8.81
CA LYS A 57 -14.03 14.91 -9.77
C LYS A 57 -13.09 15.90 -10.46
N GLN A 58 -13.53 17.15 -10.65
CA GLN A 58 -12.76 18.18 -11.36
C GLN A 58 -11.60 18.76 -10.54
N ARG A 59 -11.62 18.56 -9.23
CA ARG A 59 -10.62 19.09 -8.31
C ARG A 59 -9.61 18.02 -7.86
N VAL A 60 -9.75 16.80 -8.31
CA VAL A 60 -8.86 15.69 -7.93
C VAL A 60 -8.18 15.12 -9.17
N GLU A 61 -6.90 15.32 -9.26
CA GLU A 61 -6.07 14.88 -10.37
C GLU A 61 -5.12 13.77 -9.94
N LEU A 62 -5.22 12.65 -10.64
CA LEU A 62 -4.25 11.57 -10.54
C LEU A 62 -3.21 11.78 -11.62
N VAL A 63 -1.95 11.97 -11.24
CA VAL A 63 -0.91 12.32 -12.19
C VAL A 63 0.28 11.35 -12.12
N ALA A 64 0.71 10.87 -13.28
CA ALA A 64 1.97 10.15 -13.44
C ALA A 64 3.16 11.11 -13.67
N THR A 65 2.87 12.35 -14.02
CA THR A 65 3.82 13.44 -14.17
C THR A 65 3.33 14.64 -13.38
N LEU A 66 4.06 15.02 -12.34
CA LEU A 66 3.78 16.22 -11.56
C LEU A 66 4.43 17.40 -12.27
N ASP A 67 3.62 18.27 -12.82
CA ASP A 67 4.06 19.51 -13.44
C ASP A 67 4.00 20.64 -12.41
N TRP A 68 5.15 21.01 -11.88
CA TRP A 68 5.26 22.09 -10.89
C TRP A 68 4.78 23.44 -11.42
N GLY A 69 4.92 23.68 -12.72
CA GLY A 69 4.45 24.92 -13.36
C GLY A 69 2.92 25.03 -13.46
N ALA A 70 2.22 23.91 -13.41
CA ALA A 70 0.75 23.87 -13.45
C ALA A 70 0.11 24.01 -12.06
N LEU A 71 0.89 23.92 -10.97
CA LEU A 71 0.39 24.05 -9.61
C LEU A 71 0.12 25.50 -9.23
N LYS A 72 -0.89 25.70 -8.41
CA LYS A 72 -1.26 26.98 -7.81
C LYS A 72 -0.98 26.99 -6.31
N PRO A 73 -0.70 28.13 -5.70
CA PRO A 73 -0.48 28.23 -4.25
C PRO A 73 -1.62 27.66 -3.38
N THR A 74 -2.81 27.52 -3.95
CA THR A 74 -3.97 26.96 -3.26
C THR A 74 -4.06 25.45 -3.37
N ASP A 75 -3.28 24.82 -4.25
CA ASP A 75 -3.36 23.40 -4.52
C ASP A 75 -2.67 22.58 -3.38
N GLY A 76 -3.01 21.31 -3.32
CA GLY A 76 -2.39 20.33 -2.43
C GLY A 76 -1.84 19.15 -3.22
N VAL A 77 -0.75 18.56 -2.74
CA VAL A 77 -0.11 17.39 -3.33
C VAL A 77 0.00 16.29 -2.28
N ILE A 78 -0.46 15.09 -2.59
CA ILE A 78 -0.21 13.87 -1.80
C ILE A 78 0.79 13.02 -2.57
N VAL A 79 1.92 12.72 -1.94
CA VAL A 79 2.95 11.82 -2.44
C VAL A 79 2.92 10.55 -1.62
N ILE A 80 2.57 9.42 -2.24
CA ILE A 80 2.42 8.13 -1.57
C ILE A 80 3.57 7.21 -1.97
N HIS A 81 4.37 6.81 -1.00
CA HIS A 81 5.47 5.86 -1.14
C HIS A 81 6.37 6.16 -2.36
N PRO A 82 7.00 7.34 -2.44
CA PRO A 82 7.80 7.71 -3.60
C PRO A 82 8.99 6.77 -3.77
N GLU A 83 9.14 6.22 -4.98
CA GLU A 83 10.32 5.46 -5.42
C GLU A 83 11.32 6.33 -6.18
N VAL A 84 11.02 7.62 -6.34
CA VAL A 84 11.85 8.65 -6.94
C VAL A 84 12.08 9.77 -5.93
N ASP A 85 13.18 10.48 -6.05
CA ASP A 85 13.44 11.65 -5.21
C ASP A 85 12.45 12.77 -5.56
N ILE A 86 11.93 13.45 -4.55
CA ILE A 86 11.06 14.62 -4.73
C ILE A 86 11.97 15.83 -4.94
N ASP A 87 11.71 16.62 -5.98
CA ASP A 87 12.44 17.83 -6.23
C ASP A 87 12.24 18.83 -5.09
N TYR A 88 13.31 19.03 -4.31
CA TYR A 88 13.28 19.87 -3.13
C TYR A 88 13.08 21.35 -3.48
N ASP A 89 13.70 21.83 -4.54
CA ASP A 89 13.69 23.24 -4.89
C ASP A 89 12.31 23.66 -5.36
N GLU A 90 11.69 22.85 -6.21
CA GLU A 90 10.33 23.07 -6.69
C GLU A 90 9.29 22.91 -5.60
N ALA A 91 9.38 21.84 -4.81
CA ALA A 91 8.49 21.60 -3.68
C ALA A 91 8.57 22.72 -2.63
N SER A 92 9.79 23.21 -2.33
CA SER A 92 10.00 24.31 -1.40
C SER A 92 9.48 25.62 -1.96
N ALA A 93 9.65 25.89 -3.25
CA ALA A 93 9.10 27.07 -3.91
C ALA A 93 7.56 27.06 -3.83
N PHE A 94 6.96 25.93 -4.18
CA PHE A 94 5.50 25.73 -4.08
C PHE A 94 4.97 25.95 -2.66
N MET A 95 5.61 25.38 -1.63
CA MET A 95 5.20 25.55 -0.26
C MET A 95 5.43 26.99 0.25
N ARG A 96 6.55 27.63 -0.12
CA ARG A 96 6.80 29.04 0.27
C ARG A 96 5.72 29.99 -0.23
N ASP A 97 5.11 29.68 -1.36
CA ASP A 97 4.02 30.49 -1.92
C ASP A 97 2.64 30.11 -1.39
N GLY A 98 2.56 29.10 -0.55
CA GLY A 98 1.34 28.68 0.17
C GLY A 98 0.83 27.29 -0.19
N GLY A 99 1.49 26.59 -1.10
CA GLY A 99 1.15 25.20 -1.43
C GLY A 99 1.27 24.25 -0.24
N ARG A 100 0.62 23.12 -0.29
CA ARG A 100 0.63 22.12 0.77
C ARG A 100 1.02 20.75 0.23
N ILE A 101 1.95 20.10 0.89
CA ILE A 101 2.45 18.78 0.49
C ILE A 101 2.27 17.81 1.65
N ALA A 102 1.70 16.64 1.36
CA ALA A 102 1.72 15.49 2.25
C ALA A 102 2.63 14.41 1.67
N VAL A 103 3.61 13.96 2.45
CA VAL A 103 4.50 12.85 2.11
C VAL A 103 4.15 11.67 3.01
N LEU A 104 3.63 10.62 2.41
CA LEU A 104 3.25 9.38 3.08
C LEU A 104 4.29 8.33 2.70
N ASP A 105 5.26 8.09 3.57
CA ASP A 105 6.39 7.23 3.23
C ASP A 105 7.00 6.54 4.45
N ASP A 106 7.06 5.23 4.40
CA ASP A 106 7.64 4.40 5.45
C ASP A 106 9.08 3.94 5.11
N HIS A 107 9.36 3.64 3.83
CA HIS A 107 10.64 3.10 3.38
C HIS A 107 11.02 3.48 1.94
N GLY A 108 10.26 4.33 1.29
CA GLY A 108 10.56 4.87 -0.02
C GLY A 108 11.66 5.95 0.02
N LYS A 109 11.74 6.72 -1.05
CA LYS A 109 12.72 7.81 -1.20
C LYS A 109 12.26 9.16 -0.62
N GLY A 110 11.08 9.22 -0.02
CA GLY A 110 10.59 10.42 0.68
C GLY A 110 11.52 10.89 1.81
N ALA A 111 12.33 9.99 2.39
CA ALA A 111 13.29 10.33 3.43
C ALA A 111 14.29 11.41 2.98
N THR A 112 14.82 11.32 1.76
CA THR A 112 15.78 12.29 1.21
C THR A 112 15.21 13.72 1.19
N PHE A 113 13.93 13.83 0.82
CA PHE A 113 13.22 15.11 0.85
C PHE A 113 12.94 15.57 2.28
N LEU A 114 12.46 14.68 3.16
CA LEU A 114 12.10 15.00 4.54
C LEU A 114 13.33 15.42 5.38
N GLU A 115 14.50 14.83 5.14
CA GLU A 115 15.75 15.17 5.80
C GLU A 115 16.18 16.62 5.55
N ARG A 116 15.82 17.22 4.40
CA ARG A 116 16.03 18.65 4.13
C ARG A 116 15.26 19.54 5.10
N PHE A 117 14.17 19.04 5.67
CA PHE A 117 13.40 19.70 6.74
C PHE A 117 13.75 19.18 8.14
N GLN A 118 14.88 18.48 8.29
CA GLN A 118 15.33 17.88 9.54
C GLN A 118 14.35 16.83 10.12
N ILE A 119 13.53 16.24 9.28
CA ILE A 119 12.63 15.16 9.65
C ILE A 119 13.36 13.84 9.37
N HIS A 120 13.81 13.20 10.44
CA HIS A 120 14.57 11.96 10.36
C HIS A 120 13.66 10.78 10.62
N ARG A 121 13.72 9.79 9.73
CA ARG A 121 13.00 8.52 9.89
C ARG A 121 13.63 7.71 11.01
N ILE A 122 12.79 7.14 11.87
CA ILE A 122 13.18 6.23 12.95
C ILE A 122 12.32 4.96 12.90
N PRO A 123 12.76 3.84 13.46
CA PRO A 123 11.93 2.63 13.57
C PRO A 123 10.65 2.89 14.38
N ALA A 124 9.60 2.13 14.10
CA ALA A 124 8.45 2.02 14.99
C ALA A 124 8.87 1.38 16.34
N PRO A 125 8.10 1.57 17.42
CA PRO A 125 8.41 0.98 18.71
C PRO A 125 8.38 -0.55 18.63
N ILE A 126 9.32 -1.19 19.31
CA ILE A 126 9.40 -2.66 19.37
C ILE A 126 8.22 -3.22 20.17
N ARG A 127 7.78 -2.47 21.19
CA ARG A 127 6.68 -2.84 22.09
C ARG A 127 5.60 -1.76 22.08
N PRO A 128 4.77 -1.69 21.04
CA PRO A 128 3.65 -0.76 21.04
C PRO A 128 2.68 -1.09 22.17
N ALA A 129 2.19 -0.06 22.86
CA ALA A 129 1.24 -0.24 23.97
C ALA A 129 -0.11 -0.79 23.50
N ILE A 130 -0.48 -0.45 22.27
CA ILE A 130 -1.72 -0.92 21.64
C ILE A 130 -1.37 -1.39 20.23
N ALA A 131 -1.77 -2.61 19.90
CA ALA A 131 -1.57 -3.18 18.58
C ALA A 131 -2.80 -3.99 18.16
N LEU A 132 -3.10 -3.96 16.88
CA LEU A 132 -4.21 -4.69 16.31
C LEU A 132 -3.97 -6.19 16.47
N ARG A 133 -4.91 -6.90 17.13
CA ARG A 133 -4.79 -8.35 17.44
C ARG A 133 -3.48 -8.71 18.16
N GLN A 134 -2.94 -7.81 18.96
CA GLN A 134 -1.67 -7.99 19.67
C GLN A 134 -0.46 -8.23 18.74
N ASN A 135 -0.59 -7.88 17.44
CA ASN A 135 0.50 -7.96 16.50
C ASN A 135 1.32 -6.65 16.54
N SER A 136 2.55 -6.72 17.03
CA SER A 136 3.45 -5.56 17.14
C SER A 136 3.76 -4.88 15.79
N SER A 137 3.60 -5.58 14.68
CA SER A 137 3.76 -5.03 13.34
C SER A 137 2.57 -4.16 12.89
N LEU A 138 1.47 -4.19 13.66
CA LEU A 138 0.26 -3.41 13.43
C LEU A 138 -0.04 -2.52 14.63
N PRO A 139 0.87 -1.65 15.03
CA PRO A 139 0.61 -0.75 16.13
C PRO A 139 -0.56 0.18 15.82
N ILE A 140 -1.24 0.62 16.86
CA ILE A 140 -2.31 1.59 16.76
C ILE A 140 -1.76 2.94 17.18
N ALA A 141 -1.84 3.90 16.27
CA ALA A 141 -1.46 5.27 16.55
C ALA A 141 -2.64 6.07 17.11
N MET A 142 -2.32 6.99 18.00
CA MET A 142 -3.27 7.87 18.68
C MET A 142 -3.06 9.31 18.24
N PRO A 143 -4.12 10.13 18.13
CA PRO A 143 -3.99 11.55 17.91
C PRO A 143 -3.19 12.22 19.02
N ALA A 144 -2.19 13.01 18.66
CA ALA A 144 -1.46 13.82 19.62
C ALA A 144 -2.34 14.98 20.08
N VAL A 145 -2.39 15.20 21.39
CA VAL A 145 -3.07 16.34 21.99
C VAL A 145 -2.10 17.52 22.03
N GLN A 146 -2.46 18.60 21.37
CA GLN A 146 -1.64 19.82 21.33
C GLN A 146 -2.09 20.78 22.43
N GLN A 147 -1.14 21.26 23.20
CA GLN A 147 -1.38 22.41 24.09
C GLN A 147 -1.18 23.69 23.27
N VAL A 148 -2.25 24.33 22.90
CA VAL A 148 -2.19 25.66 22.30
C VAL A 148 -2.23 26.67 23.44
N ALA A 149 -1.20 27.53 23.53
CA ALA A 149 -1.11 28.55 24.59
C ALA A 149 -2.39 29.41 24.62
N GLY A 150 -3.15 29.33 25.71
CA GLY A 150 -4.36 30.11 25.96
C GLY A 150 -5.67 29.53 25.43
N HIS A 151 -5.68 28.36 24.85
CA HIS A 151 -6.89 27.68 24.36
C HIS A 151 -6.98 26.24 24.89
N GLU A 152 -8.22 25.70 24.88
CA GLU A 152 -8.48 24.30 25.21
C GLU A 152 -7.61 23.35 24.37
N GLN A 153 -7.24 22.22 24.95
CA GLN A 153 -6.48 21.18 24.27
C GLN A 153 -7.15 20.81 22.96
N GLY A 154 -6.52 21.13 21.84
CA GLY A 154 -7.03 20.89 20.50
C GLY A 154 -6.31 19.74 19.80
N ARG A 155 -7.01 19.07 18.90
CA ARG A 155 -6.40 18.13 17.96
C ARG A 155 -6.11 18.83 16.64
N HIS A 156 -5.03 18.42 15.97
CA HIS A 156 -4.76 18.91 14.63
C HIS A 156 -5.94 18.59 13.67
N PRO A 157 -6.29 19.48 12.71
CA PRO A 157 -7.42 19.28 11.79
C PRO A 157 -7.46 17.91 11.11
N VAL A 158 -6.32 17.38 10.68
CA VAL A 158 -6.19 16.05 10.06
C VAL A 158 -6.72 14.92 10.95
N VAL A 159 -6.64 15.07 12.25
CA VAL A 159 -7.03 14.02 13.23
C VAL A 159 -8.21 14.43 14.11
N ARG A 160 -8.96 15.47 13.73
CA ARG A 160 -10.10 15.96 14.50
C ARG A 160 -11.08 14.84 14.87
N ASP A 161 -11.47 14.05 13.90
CA ASP A 161 -12.45 12.97 14.02
C ASP A 161 -11.81 11.59 14.18
N VAL A 162 -10.49 11.52 14.32
CA VAL A 162 -9.74 10.29 14.51
C VAL A 162 -9.71 9.94 15.99
N GLN A 163 -10.19 8.78 16.37
CA GLN A 163 -10.00 8.22 17.72
C GLN A 163 -8.70 7.43 17.80
N GLN A 164 -8.46 6.59 16.82
CA GLN A 164 -7.26 5.76 16.68
C GLN A 164 -7.02 5.48 15.20
N LEU A 165 -5.77 5.30 14.81
CA LEU A 165 -5.37 4.96 13.45
C LEU A 165 -4.66 3.62 13.46
N VAL A 166 -5.14 2.68 12.66
CA VAL A 166 -4.50 1.37 12.48
C VAL A 166 -3.36 1.52 11.48
N THR A 167 -2.18 1.05 11.84
CA THR A 167 -0.99 1.11 11.00
C THR A 167 -0.56 -0.27 10.51
N ASN A 168 0.31 -0.31 9.51
CA ASN A 168 0.85 -1.54 8.96
C ASN A 168 2.35 -1.40 8.66
N HIS A 169 3.19 -1.94 9.55
CA HIS A 169 4.64 -1.85 9.47
C HIS A 169 5.16 -0.39 9.36
N PRO A 170 4.69 0.51 10.20
CA PRO A 170 5.03 1.92 10.09
C PRO A 170 6.50 2.17 10.39
N SER A 171 7.01 3.29 9.90
CA SER A 171 8.16 3.99 10.46
C SER A 171 7.69 5.19 11.28
N GLY A 172 8.54 5.70 12.15
CA GLY A 172 8.29 6.93 12.86
C GLY A 172 9.17 8.07 12.36
N PHE A 173 8.96 9.24 12.96
CA PHE A 173 9.77 10.42 12.69
C PHE A 173 10.32 11.03 13.98
N ARG A 174 11.49 11.64 13.86
CA ARG A 174 12.09 12.48 14.88
C ARG A 174 12.39 13.84 14.28
N HIS A 175 11.92 14.89 14.95
CA HIS A 175 12.20 16.27 14.62
C HIS A 175 12.17 17.11 15.92
N PRO A 176 13.09 18.08 16.11
CA PRO A 176 13.16 18.84 17.36
C PRO A 176 11.99 19.80 17.57
N ASN A 177 11.39 20.34 16.51
CA ASN A 177 10.48 21.50 16.59
C ASN A 177 9.15 21.34 15.88
N LEU A 178 8.88 20.20 15.20
CA LEU A 178 7.60 20.01 14.53
C LEU A 178 6.52 19.51 15.49
N THR A 179 5.30 19.86 15.17
CA THR A 179 4.14 19.44 15.93
C THR A 179 3.77 18.00 15.58
N PRO A 180 3.79 17.08 16.56
CA PRO A 180 3.28 15.72 16.34
C PRO A 180 1.77 15.75 16.10
N VAL A 181 1.31 14.96 15.11
CA VAL A 181 -0.11 14.83 14.76
C VAL A 181 -0.64 13.47 15.23
N LEU A 182 0.15 12.43 15.03
CA LEU A 182 -0.13 11.05 15.44
C LEU A 182 1.09 10.50 16.16
N THR A 183 0.86 9.75 17.23
CA THR A 183 1.91 9.06 17.99
C THR A 183 1.55 7.59 18.17
N ILE A 184 2.55 6.72 18.16
CA ILE A 184 2.42 5.32 18.53
C ILE A 184 2.88 5.18 19.97
N PRO A 185 1.96 4.94 20.92
CA PRO A 185 2.34 4.78 22.32
C PRO A 185 3.11 3.46 22.51
N ALA A 186 4.12 3.49 23.39
CA ALA A 186 5.02 2.37 23.63
C ALA A 186 5.10 1.97 25.09
N VAL A 187 5.52 0.72 25.36
CA VAL A 187 5.70 0.21 26.72
C VAL A 187 7.17 0.03 27.03
N GLY A 188 7.67 0.80 28.00
CA GLY A 188 9.06 0.75 28.44
C GLY A 188 10.06 1.43 27.51
N GLU A 189 9.58 2.13 26.51
CA GLU A 189 10.35 2.97 25.58
C GLU A 189 9.56 4.24 25.27
N PRO A 190 10.18 5.30 24.74
CA PRO A 190 9.46 6.53 24.39
C PRO A 190 8.44 6.29 23.27
N ASP A 191 7.33 7.01 23.32
CA ASP A 191 6.35 7.05 22.22
C ASP A 191 7.01 7.51 20.92
N VAL A 192 6.60 6.91 19.82
CA VAL A 192 7.13 7.23 18.50
C VAL A 192 6.14 8.09 17.73
N THR A 193 6.60 9.22 17.22
CA THR A 193 5.79 10.08 16.37
C THR A 193 5.61 9.44 14.99
N LEU A 194 4.37 9.11 14.62
CA LEU A 194 4.01 8.56 13.32
C LEU A 194 3.84 9.64 12.26
N ALA A 195 3.23 10.75 12.62
CA ALA A 195 2.98 11.85 11.70
C ALA A 195 3.31 13.20 12.34
N VAL A 196 3.86 14.08 11.52
CA VAL A 196 4.22 15.46 11.90
C VAL A 196 3.67 16.45 10.89
N THR A 197 3.49 17.68 11.32
CA THR A 197 3.15 18.80 10.44
C THR A 197 4.05 20.01 10.74
N GLY A 198 4.30 20.79 9.71
CA GLY A 198 5.09 22.01 9.80
C GLY A 198 4.54 23.12 8.90
N ILE A 199 4.81 24.36 9.30
CA ILE A 199 4.48 25.55 8.53
C ILE A 199 5.75 25.99 7.81
N ILE A 200 5.62 26.24 6.50
CA ILE A 200 6.70 26.72 5.65
C ILE A 200 6.40 28.17 5.24
N ALA A 201 7.31 29.08 5.59
CA ALA A 201 7.21 30.51 5.28
C ALA A 201 5.82 31.13 5.63
N ASP A 202 5.27 30.76 6.78
CA ASP A 202 3.98 31.22 7.34
C ASP A 202 2.73 30.87 6.51
N ARG A 203 2.88 30.31 5.32
CA ARG A 203 1.75 30.04 4.40
C ARG A 203 1.61 28.56 4.03
N GLY A 204 2.70 27.96 3.57
CA GLY A 204 2.69 26.58 3.14
C GLY A 204 2.64 25.59 4.29
N ARG A 205 2.33 24.36 3.97
CA ARG A 205 2.26 23.28 4.97
C ARG A 205 2.97 22.04 4.44
N LEU A 206 3.74 21.44 5.31
CA LEU A 206 4.28 20.10 5.11
C LEU A 206 3.60 19.15 6.10
N PHE A 207 3.05 18.06 5.60
CA PHE A 207 2.58 16.94 6.41
C PHE A 207 3.41 15.71 6.05
N ALA A 208 3.93 15.01 7.03
CA ALA A 208 4.65 13.76 6.81
C ALA A 208 4.07 12.66 7.70
N MET A 209 3.87 11.48 7.14
CA MET A 209 3.39 10.29 7.87
C MET A 209 4.18 9.05 7.46
N GLY A 210 4.64 8.29 8.45
CA GLY A 210 5.50 7.12 8.29
C GLY A 210 4.76 5.81 7.98
N ASP A 211 3.53 5.89 7.48
CA ASP A 211 2.77 4.72 7.05
C ASP A 211 1.84 5.04 5.87
N PRO A 212 2.31 4.88 4.63
CA PRO A 212 1.48 5.02 3.45
C PRO A 212 0.39 3.95 3.37
N SER A 213 0.61 2.78 4.00
CA SER A 213 -0.34 1.67 4.00
C SER A 213 -1.63 1.99 4.75
N ALA A 214 -1.63 2.99 5.64
CA ALA A 214 -2.83 3.42 6.34
C ALA A 214 -3.96 3.86 5.40
N PHE A 215 -3.64 4.20 4.14
CA PHE A 215 -4.60 4.68 3.14
C PHE A 215 -4.84 3.73 1.96
N ILE A 216 -4.37 2.48 2.04
CA ILE A 216 -4.77 1.45 1.06
C ILE A 216 -6.24 1.05 1.27
N ASN A 217 -6.85 0.46 0.25
CA ASN A 217 -8.27 0.08 0.24
C ASN A 217 -8.67 -0.76 1.46
N LEU A 218 -7.82 -1.72 1.87
CA LEU A 218 -8.08 -2.52 3.05
C LEU A 218 -8.10 -1.69 4.33
N MET A 219 -7.15 -0.78 4.48
CA MET A 219 -6.97 0.00 5.69
C MET A 219 -7.98 1.13 5.82
N LEU A 220 -8.48 1.68 4.72
CA LEU A 220 -9.54 2.70 4.72
C LEU A 220 -10.90 2.17 5.22
N ARG A 221 -11.04 0.86 5.41
CA ARG A 221 -12.22 0.26 6.06
C ARG A 221 -12.25 0.50 7.56
N TYR A 222 -11.12 0.83 8.18
CA TYR A 222 -11.09 1.27 9.58
C TYR A 222 -11.58 2.71 9.66
N PRO A 223 -12.59 3.00 10.51
CA PRO A 223 -13.17 4.34 10.59
C PRO A 223 -12.15 5.45 10.86
N GLY A 224 -11.16 5.17 11.72
CA GLY A 224 -10.12 6.14 12.04
C GLY A 224 -9.17 6.43 10.88
N ASN A 225 -8.84 5.42 10.06
CA ASN A 225 -8.01 5.60 8.87
C ASN A 225 -8.78 6.41 7.82
N ARG A 226 -10.07 6.10 7.62
CA ARG A 226 -10.94 6.88 6.73
C ARG A 226 -11.07 8.33 7.18
N ALA A 227 -11.35 8.56 8.47
CA ALA A 227 -11.45 9.90 9.03
C ALA A 227 -10.13 10.69 8.89
N CYS A 228 -8.98 10.02 9.06
CA CYS A 228 -7.67 10.62 8.84
C CYS A 228 -7.45 11.01 7.37
N ALA A 229 -7.84 10.15 6.42
CA ALA A 229 -7.77 10.45 5.00
C ALA A 229 -8.67 11.65 4.63
N GLU A 230 -9.90 11.68 5.13
CA GLU A 230 -10.83 12.80 4.95
C GLU A 230 -10.26 14.10 5.53
N GLY A 231 -9.73 14.05 6.75
CA GLY A 231 -9.09 15.19 7.39
C GLY A 231 -7.84 15.69 6.65
N LEU A 232 -7.03 14.77 6.10
CA LEU A 232 -5.86 15.13 5.30
C LEU A 232 -6.25 15.81 3.99
N ILE A 233 -7.26 15.30 3.29
CA ILE A 233 -7.79 15.89 2.07
C ILE A 233 -8.26 17.33 2.34
N ASP A 234 -9.05 17.53 3.39
CA ASP A 234 -9.50 18.88 3.79
C ASP A 234 -8.34 19.79 4.12
N TYR A 235 -7.43 19.30 4.96
CA TYR A 235 -6.25 20.07 5.38
C TYR A 235 -5.41 20.56 4.21
N LEU A 236 -5.31 19.77 3.15
CA LEU A 236 -4.49 20.14 1.99
C LEU A 236 -5.16 21.20 1.11
N VAL A 237 -6.48 21.15 0.92
CA VAL A 237 -7.14 21.97 -0.12
C VAL A 237 -8.37 22.75 0.33
N GLU A 238 -8.94 22.46 1.50
CA GLU A 238 -10.16 23.10 1.97
C GLU A 238 -9.99 23.86 3.29
N ASP A 239 -9.28 23.25 4.26
CA ASP A 239 -9.18 23.80 5.59
C ASP A 239 -8.05 24.83 5.69
N ASP A 240 -8.44 26.07 5.89
CA ASP A 240 -7.52 27.13 6.20
C ASP A 240 -8.10 27.99 7.35
N SER A 241 -7.27 28.35 8.30
CA SER A 241 -7.60 29.34 9.33
C SER A 241 -7.90 30.73 8.74
N TRP A 242 -7.50 30.96 7.50
CA TRP A 242 -7.68 32.20 6.76
C TRP A 242 -8.83 32.18 5.73
N GLY A 243 -9.53 31.04 5.63
CA GLY A 243 -10.65 30.85 4.73
C GLY A 243 -10.54 29.59 3.85
N LYS A 244 -11.55 29.40 3.00
CA LYS A 244 -11.56 28.24 2.08
C LYS A 244 -10.59 28.46 0.94
N ARG A 245 -9.71 27.47 0.70
CA ARG A 245 -8.69 27.53 -0.35
C ARG A 245 -9.25 27.21 -1.74
N GLN A 246 -10.16 26.25 -1.82
CA GLN A 246 -10.73 25.74 -3.07
C GLN A 246 -9.67 25.28 -4.10
N GLY A 247 -8.54 24.77 -3.60
CA GLY A 247 -7.46 24.22 -4.43
C GLY A 247 -7.81 22.89 -5.08
N ARG A 248 -6.97 22.45 -6.01
CA ARG A 248 -7.01 21.10 -6.55
C ARG A 248 -6.13 20.18 -5.72
N LEU A 249 -6.44 18.90 -5.72
CA LEU A 249 -5.65 17.87 -5.08
C LEU A 249 -4.97 17.01 -6.14
N PHE A 250 -3.66 17.01 -6.12
CA PHE A 250 -2.83 16.13 -6.95
C PHE A 250 -2.37 14.94 -6.15
N ILE A 251 -2.56 13.75 -6.70
CA ILE A 251 -2.11 12.51 -6.05
C ILE A 251 -1.10 11.82 -6.95
N VAL A 252 0.10 11.58 -6.43
CA VAL A 252 1.17 10.85 -7.08
C VAL A 252 1.57 9.65 -6.22
N VAL A 253 1.93 8.55 -6.86
CA VAL A 253 2.30 7.31 -6.17
C VAL A 253 3.53 6.69 -6.79
N ASN A 254 4.33 6.02 -5.99
CA ASN A 254 5.49 5.23 -6.39
C ASN A 254 6.44 5.99 -7.31
N ARG A 255 6.39 5.70 -8.62
CA ARG A 255 7.22 6.33 -9.65
C ARG A 255 6.42 7.35 -10.44
N PHE A 256 6.79 8.58 -10.32
CA PHE A 256 6.24 9.68 -11.09
C PHE A 256 7.36 10.53 -11.69
N LYS A 257 7.05 11.24 -12.76
CA LYS A 257 7.94 12.21 -13.35
C LYS A 257 7.67 13.58 -12.76
N GLN A 258 8.67 14.43 -12.77
CA GLN A 258 8.55 15.83 -12.35
C GLN A 258 9.02 16.71 -13.49
N THR A 259 8.25 17.73 -13.81
CA THR A 259 8.49 18.66 -14.91
C THR A 259 8.06 20.07 -14.53
N GLY A 260 8.47 21.05 -15.32
CA GLY A 260 8.09 22.44 -15.11
C GLY A 260 8.76 23.07 -13.87
N HIS A 261 8.58 24.37 -13.72
CA HIS A 261 9.10 25.14 -12.61
C HIS A 261 7.98 25.95 -11.97
N PHE A 262 7.87 25.86 -10.64
CA PHE A 262 6.86 26.58 -9.90
C PHE A 262 7.09 28.09 -9.99
N GLY A 263 6.07 28.84 -10.37
CA GLY A 263 6.13 30.29 -10.53
C GLY A 263 6.83 30.77 -11.82
N GLY A 264 7.03 29.90 -12.81
CA GLY A 264 7.53 30.27 -14.13
C GLY A 264 9.02 30.67 -14.15
N ARG A 265 9.80 30.25 -13.13
CA ARG A 265 11.25 30.48 -13.11
C ARG A 265 11.97 29.50 -14.05
N SER A 266 12.01 29.85 -15.33
CA SER A 266 12.82 29.16 -16.34
C SER A 266 14.18 29.86 -16.47
N GLY A 267 15.22 29.23 -15.95
CA GLY A 267 16.59 29.68 -16.23
C GLY A 267 17.38 28.65 -17.05
N LEU A 268 17.29 27.39 -16.67
CA LEU A 268 18.07 26.31 -17.32
C LEU A 268 17.23 25.42 -18.24
N ALA A 269 15.91 25.33 -18.02
CA ALA A 269 15.06 24.50 -18.88
C ALA A 269 14.83 25.14 -20.24
N GLN A 270 14.77 26.47 -20.33
CA GLN A 270 14.67 27.20 -21.58
C GLN A 270 15.92 27.05 -22.39
N GLU A 271 17.13 27.10 -21.79
CA GLU A 271 18.39 26.82 -22.45
C GLU A 271 18.47 25.37 -22.96
N LEU A 272 17.97 24.39 -22.18
CA LEU A 272 17.96 22.98 -22.60
C LEU A 272 16.91 22.72 -23.68
N GLU A 273 15.78 23.40 -23.65
CA GLU A 273 14.73 23.31 -24.67
C GLU A 273 15.18 23.98 -25.95
N GLU A 274 15.87 25.14 -25.89
CA GLU A 274 16.54 25.77 -27.03
C GLU A 274 17.65 24.88 -27.60
N TYR A 275 18.46 24.21 -26.75
CA TYR A 275 19.45 23.22 -27.20
C TYR A 275 18.77 22.00 -27.83
N TRP A 276 17.64 21.56 -27.32
CA TRP A 276 16.91 20.42 -27.85
C TRP A 276 16.16 20.74 -29.14
N GLU A 277 15.65 21.96 -29.28
CA GLU A 277 15.04 22.44 -30.52
C GLU A 277 16.15 22.66 -31.59
N GLY A 278 17.28 23.26 -31.23
CA GLY A 278 18.43 23.35 -32.08
C GLY A 278 19.00 21.99 -32.55
N PHE A 279 18.93 20.98 -31.67
CA PHE A 279 19.28 19.60 -32.01
C PHE A 279 18.25 18.93 -32.92
N LYS A 280 16.96 19.22 -32.77
CA LYS A 280 15.92 18.80 -33.73
C LYS A 280 16.02 19.46 -35.07
N GLU A 281 16.39 20.74 -35.11
CA GLU A 281 16.63 21.49 -36.33
C GLU A 281 17.86 20.96 -37.07
N LEU A 282 18.93 20.65 -36.34
CA LEU A 282 20.13 20.00 -36.88
C LEU A 282 19.86 18.60 -37.44
N LEU A 283 18.95 17.85 -36.80
CA LEU A 283 18.47 16.55 -37.29
C LEU A 283 17.51 16.71 -38.49
N GLY A 284 16.76 17.81 -38.56
CA GLY A 284 15.86 18.14 -39.66
C GLY A 284 16.62 18.50 -40.94
N ASP A 285 17.67 19.31 -40.83
CA ASP A 285 18.48 19.72 -41.96
C ASP A 285 19.28 18.57 -42.61
N THR A 286 19.56 17.50 -41.86
CA THR A 286 20.17 16.26 -42.41
C THR A 286 19.16 15.36 -43.13
N HIS A 287 17.90 15.74 -43.18
CA HIS A 287 16.82 14.90 -43.75
C HIS A 287 16.75 15.01 -45.28
N ASP A 288 17.27 16.08 -45.88
CA ASP A 288 17.25 16.25 -47.33
C ASP A 288 18.35 15.50 -48.06
N ASP A 289 19.43 15.07 -47.35
CA ASP A 289 20.56 14.29 -47.94
C ASP A 289 20.71 12.87 -47.37
N GLY A 290 19.68 12.32 -46.70
CA GLY A 290 19.55 10.92 -46.28
C GLY A 290 20.81 10.28 -45.67
N LEU A 291 20.80 10.01 -44.37
CA LEU A 291 21.77 9.10 -43.72
C LEU A 291 21.87 7.80 -44.55
N PRO A 292 23.10 7.32 -44.88
CA PRO A 292 23.26 6.05 -45.57
C PRO A 292 22.44 4.94 -44.88
N ASP A 293 21.69 4.16 -45.65
CA ASP A 293 20.78 3.12 -45.16
C ASP A 293 21.44 2.18 -44.13
N TRP A 294 22.73 1.89 -44.28
CA TRP A 294 23.48 1.07 -43.35
C TRP A 294 23.70 1.75 -42.00
N LEU A 295 23.80 3.09 -41.95
CA LEU A 295 23.97 3.85 -40.70
C LEU A 295 22.64 3.97 -39.99
N ALA A 296 21.53 4.16 -40.71
CA ALA A 296 20.18 4.17 -40.17
C ALA A 296 19.80 2.79 -39.56
N LEU A 297 20.15 1.71 -40.26
CA LEU A 297 19.96 0.34 -39.79
C LEU A 297 20.85 0.01 -38.56
N THR A 298 22.09 0.45 -38.55
CA THR A 298 22.99 0.21 -37.40
C THR A 298 22.58 1.02 -36.17
N LEU A 299 22.21 2.30 -36.37
CA LEU A 299 21.70 3.13 -35.25
C LEU A 299 20.35 2.62 -34.72
N GLY A 300 19.45 2.29 -35.62
CA GLY A 300 18.14 1.66 -35.26
C GLY A 300 18.33 0.34 -34.54
N GLY A 301 19.25 -0.50 -35.01
CA GLY A 301 19.65 -1.76 -34.37
C GLY A 301 20.26 -1.56 -32.98
N LEU A 302 21.15 -0.56 -32.82
CA LEU A 302 21.74 -0.22 -31.52
C LEU A 302 20.72 0.34 -30.54
N ILE A 303 19.81 1.20 -31.00
CA ILE A 303 18.72 1.74 -30.18
C ILE A 303 17.77 0.62 -29.77
N ALA A 304 17.41 -0.27 -30.70
CA ALA A 304 16.56 -1.42 -30.39
C ALA A 304 17.24 -2.39 -29.41
N LEU A 305 18.51 -2.70 -29.61
CA LEU A 305 19.31 -3.54 -28.72
C LEU A 305 19.46 -2.89 -27.33
N SER A 306 19.75 -1.60 -27.28
CA SER A 306 19.83 -0.83 -26.04
C SER A 306 18.47 -0.80 -25.33
N GLY A 307 17.38 -0.68 -26.06
CA GLY A 307 16.02 -0.77 -25.54
C GLY A 307 15.70 -2.15 -24.94
N VAL A 308 16.12 -3.22 -25.63
CA VAL A 308 15.95 -4.61 -25.12
C VAL A 308 16.81 -4.84 -23.87
N VAL A 309 18.07 -4.40 -23.88
CA VAL A 309 18.98 -4.51 -22.73
C VAL A 309 18.44 -3.67 -21.56
N TRP A 310 17.98 -2.46 -21.85
CA TRP A 310 17.38 -1.58 -20.84
C TRP A 310 16.09 -2.18 -20.29
N MET A 311 15.16 -2.64 -21.13
CA MET A 311 13.95 -3.34 -20.69
C MET A 311 14.29 -4.62 -19.90
N GLY A 312 15.29 -5.41 -20.35
CA GLY A 312 15.78 -6.58 -19.63
C GLY A 312 16.36 -6.21 -18.25
N SER A 313 17.13 -5.10 -18.16
CA SER A 313 17.70 -4.62 -16.91
C SER A 313 16.65 -4.05 -15.96
N VAL A 314 15.68 -3.32 -16.50
CA VAL A 314 14.53 -2.80 -15.75
C VAL A 314 13.62 -3.95 -15.29
N ALA A 315 13.34 -4.89 -16.19
CA ALA A 315 12.60 -6.10 -15.86
C ALA A 315 13.31 -6.90 -14.76
N THR A 316 14.62 -7.16 -14.87
CA THR A 316 15.38 -7.89 -13.83
C THR A 316 15.48 -7.13 -12.52
N ARG A 317 15.46 -5.80 -12.50
CA ARG A 317 15.40 -4.99 -11.29
C ARG A 317 13.99 -4.93 -10.70
N SER A 318 12.98 -4.83 -11.54
CA SER A 318 11.56 -4.83 -11.13
C SER A 318 11.09 -6.23 -10.72
N TYR A 319 11.68 -7.29 -11.31
CA TYR A 319 11.40 -8.69 -10.99
C TYR A 319 12.35 -9.32 -9.96
N LYS A 320 13.26 -8.56 -9.34
CA LYS A 320 13.74 -8.99 -8.04
C LYS A 320 12.50 -9.03 -7.16
N ARG A 321 11.98 -10.23 -6.97
CA ARG A 321 10.90 -10.54 -6.03
C ARG A 321 11.35 -10.10 -4.64
N LEU A 322 11.26 -8.82 -4.36
CA LEU A 322 11.00 -8.40 -3.01
C LEU A 322 9.60 -8.91 -2.77
N ALA A 323 9.48 -10.04 -2.07
CA ALA A 323 8.22 -10.43 -1.50
C ALA A 323 7.63 -9.16 -0.86
N PRO A 324 6.37 -8.82 -1.15
CA PRO A 324 5.72 -7.68 -0.50
C PRO A 324 6.04 -7.75 0.98
N ARG A 325 6.35 -6.65 1.63
CA ARG A 325 6.76 -6.62 3.05
C ARG A 325 5.87 -7.43 3.96
N TYR A 326 4.59 -7.51 3.63
CA TYR A 326 3.56 -8.28 4.31
C TYR A 326 3.49 -9.75 3.89
N ALA A 327 4.26 -10.21 2.90
CA ALA A 327 4.27 -11.63 2.50
C ALA A 327 5.26 -12.48 3.32
N ARG A 328 6.06 -11.88 4.19
CA ARG A 328 6.98 -12.59 5.08
C ARG A 328 6.41 -12.91 6.46
N GLU A 329 5.34 -12.25 6.82
CA GLU A 329 4.68 -12.47 8.10
C GLU A 329 3.27 -13.00 7.86
N THR A 330 2.73 -13.71 8.82
CA THR A 330 1.41 -14.35 8.76
C THR A 330 0.40 -13.38 8.14
N PRO A 331 -0.29 -13.76 7.06
CA PRO A 331 -1.25 -12.87 6.43
C PRO A 331 -2.28 -12.44 7.45
N LEU A 332 -2.33 -11.13 7.68
CA LEU A 332 -3.24 -10.56 8.64
C LEU A 332 -4.65 -10.65 8.11
N VAL A 333 -5.43 -11.34 8.85
CA VAL A 333 -6.85 -11.48 8.58
C VAL A 333 -7.52 -10.14 8.88
N ALA A 334 -8.20 -9.58 7.88
CA ALA A 334 -8.85 -8.28 8.01
C ALA A 334 -9.81 -8.25 9.22
N GLN A 335 -9.56 -7.31 10.11
CA GLN A 335 -10.45 -7.08 11.26
C GLN A 335 -11.47 -6.00 10.92
N GLY A 336 -12.60 -6.40 10.48
CA GLY A 336 -13.71 -5.47 10.22
C GLY A 336 -15.05 -6.15 10.54
N GLY A 337 -15.08 -6.99 11.56
CA GLY A 337 -16.24 -7.80 11.85
C GLY A 337 -16.63 -8.74 10.69
N LEU A 338 -17.86 -9.23 10.72
CA LEU A 338 -18.35 -10.18 9.72
C LEU A 338 -18.34 -9.62 8.29
N ALA A 339 -18.61 -8.33 8.14
CA ALA A 339 -18.66 -7.66 6.83
C ALA A 339 -17.26 -7.52 6.18
N GLY A 340 -16.24 -7.18 6.97
CA GLY A 340 -14.86 -7.09 6.47
C GLY A 340 -14.32 -8.46 6.06
N ARG A 341 -14.61 -9.48 6.84
CA ARG A 341 -14.26 -10.88 6.53
C ARG A 341 -14.94 -11.37 5.26
N ALA A 342 -16.24 -11.09 5.09
CA ALA A 342 -17.00 -11.44 3.90
C ALA A 342 -16.46 -10.74 2.65
N ALA A 343 -16.04 -9.48 2.76
CA ALA A 343 -15.46 -8.72 1.65
C ALA A 343 -14.12 -9.30 1.19
N VAL A 344 -13.23 -9.69 2.12
CA VAL A 344 -11.95 -10.36 1.77
C VAL A 344 -12.22 -11.71 1.09
N LEU A 345 -13.18 -12.48 1.57
CA LEU A 345 -13.52 -13.77 0.99
C LEU A 345 -14.17 -13.66 -0.39
N SER A 346 -14.88 -12.58 -0.67
CA SER A 346 -15.59 -12.36 -1.95
C SER A 346 -14.72 -11.69 -3.01
N ALA A 347 -13.58 -11.10 -2.67
CA ALA A 347 -12.71 -10.44 -3.64
C ALA A 347 -12.11 -11.46 -4.61
N PRO A 348 -12.24 -11.27 -5.95
CA PRO A 348 -11.79 -12.25 -6.95
C PRO A 348 -10.27 -12.40 -6.98
N THR A 349 -9.53 -11.42 -6.46
CA THR A 349 -8.07 -11.38 -6.39
C THR A 349 -7.49 -11.98 -5.11
N THR A 350 -8.33 -12.31 -4.12
CA THR A 350 -7.84 -12.84 -2.84
C THR A 350 -7.18 -14.20 -3.01
N HIS A 351 -5.96 -14.33 -2.53
CA HIS A 351 -5.28 -15.62 -2.50
C HIS A 351 -6.08 -16.60 -1.64
N ARG A 352 -6.47 -17.74 -2.20
CA ARG A 352 -7.40 -18.69 -1.57
C ARG A 352 -6.88 -19.27 -0.26
N ALA A 353 -5.57 -19.26 -0.02
CA ALA A 353 -4.99 -19.61 1.25
C ALA A 353 -5.38 -18.63 2.37
N LEU A 354 -5.50 -17.33 2.06
CA LEU A 354 -6.00 -16.33 3.02
C LEU A 354 -7.42 -16.62 3.48
N ALA A 355 -8.28 -17.06 2.55
CA ALA A 355 -9.63 -17.49 2.89
C ALA A 355 -9.64 -18.68 3.86
N MET A 356 -8.69 -19.62 3.73
CA MET A 356 -8.56 -20.74 4.67
C MET A 356 -8.07 -20.29 6.05
N LEU A 357 -7.16 -19.34 6.10
CA LEU A 357 -6.68 -18.76 7.36
C LEU A 357 -7.80 -17.98 8.07
N GLU A 358 -8.63 -17.27 7.31
CA GLU A 358 -9.79 -16.59 7.84
C GLU A 358 -10.81 -17.57 8.44
N LEU A 359 -11.03 -18.70 7.76
CA LEU A 359 -11.88 -19.77 8.29
C LEU A 359 -11.33 -20.36 9.60
N LYS A 360 -9.98 -20.51 9.69
CA LYS A 360 -9.33 -20.94 10.94
C LYS A 360 -9.57 -19.93 12.06
N ALA A 361 -9.31 -18.64 11.79
CA ALA A 361 -9.50 -17.59 12.78
C ALA A 361 -10.94 -17.49 13.26
N ALA A 362 -11.91 -17.53 12.33
CA ALA A 362 -13.33 -17.51 12.65
C ALA A 362 -13.77 -18.72 13.48
N LEU A 363 -13.25 -19.93 13.17
CA LEU A 363 -13.52 -21.14 13.93
C LEU A 363 -12.99 -21.04 15.37
N THR A 364 -11.72 -20.65 15.52
CA THR A 364 -11.08 -20.56 16.85
C THR A 364 -11.71 -19.46 17.72
N GLU A 365 -12.01 -18.30 17.11
CA GLU A 365 -12.65 -17.18 17.80
C GLU A 365 -14.06 -17.56 18.28
N ARG A 366 -14.86 -18.19 17.41
CA ARG A 366 -16.22 -18.61 17.76
C ARG A 366 -16.24 -19.63 18.90
N LEU A 367 -15.30 -20.59 18.88
CA LEU A 367 -15.17 -21.57 19.96
C LEU A 367 -14.63 -20.94 21.25
N ALA A 368 -13.66 -20.02 21.16
CA ALA A 368 -13.15 -19.28 22.30
C ALA A 368 -14.23 -18.45 22.98
N ASP A 369 -15.04 -17.73 22.19
CA ASP A 369 -16.17 -16.94 22.72
C ASP A 369 -17.18 -17.82 23.47
N ARG A 370 -17.49 -19.02 22.94
CA ARG A 370 -18.43 -19.96 23.59
C ARG A 370 -17.87 -20.56 24.87
N LEU A 371 -16.57 -20.68 24.95
CA LEU A 371 -15.88 -21.20 26.13
C LEU A 371 -15.46 -20.11 27.12
N GLU A 372 -15.70 -18.82 26.78
CA GLU A 372 -15.26 -17.65 27.54
C GLU A 372 -13.73 -17.60 27.76
N LEU A 373 -12.99 -18.11 26.78
CA LEU A 373 -11.53 -18.16 26.83
C LEU A 373 -10.92 -16.97 26.09
N ASN A 374 -9.88 -16.39 26.68
CA ASN A 374 -9.17 -15.28 26.08
C ASN A 374 -7.96 -15.81 25.29
N GLN A 375 -8.09 -15.92 23.96
CA GLN A 375 -7.06 -16.39 23.02
C GLN A 375 -6.42 -17.76 23.37
N PRO A 376 -7.23 -18.82 23.50
CA PRO A 376 -6.70 -20.15 23.85
C PRO A 376 -5.84 -20.73 22.72
N GLY A 377 -4.80 -21.45 23.09
CA GLY A 377 -4.09 -22.34 22.17
C GLY A 377 -4.99 -23.47 21.67
N THR A 378 -4.67 -24.06 20.50
CA THR A 378 -5.48 -25.18 19.93
C THR A 378 -5.65 -26.36 20.89
N SER A 379 -4.60 -26.69 21.65
CA SER A 379 -4.62 -27.78 22.64
C SER A 379 -5.53 -27.47 23.83
N GLU A 380 -5.49 -26.24 24.32
CA GLU A 380 -6.31 -25.78 25.44
C GLU A 380 -7.80 -25.75 25.04
N LEU A 381 -8.08 -25.26 23.82
CA LEU A 381 -9.42 -25.22 23.28
C LEU A 381 -10.05 -26.62 23.16
N LEU A 382 -9.28 -27.58 22.65
CA LEU A 382 -9.72 -28.98 22.55
C LEU A 382 -9.94 -29.62 23.94
N HIS A 383 -9.07 -29.32 24.91
CA HIS A 383 -9.20 -29.81 26.28
C HIS A 383 -10.45 -29.28 26.98
N GLN A 384 -10.72 -27.99 26.86
CA GLN A 384 -11.89 -27.35 27.42
C GLN A 384 -13.22 -27.87 26.79
N LEU A 385 -13.21 -28.17 25.48
CA LEU A 385 -14.35 -28.79 24.81
C LEU A 385 -14.61 -30.23 25.32
N GLU A 386 -13.53 -30.98 25.57
CA GLU A 386 -13.60 -32.34 26.14
C GLU A 386 -14.16 -32.32 27.58
N GLU A 387 -13.69 -31.39 28.42
CA GLU A 387 -14.17 -31.20 29.78
C GLU A 387 -15.66 -30.81 29.82
N ARG A 388 -16.14 -30.06 28.80
CA ARG A 388 -17.56 -29.70 28.71
C ARG A 388 -18.45 -30.75 28.00
N GLY A 389 -17.92 -31.94 27.79
CA GLY A 389 -18.68 -33.11 27.34
C GLY A 389 -18.97 -33.17 25.84
N VAL A 390 -18.21 -32.46 25.02
CA VAL A 390 -18.32 -32.60 23.57
C VAL A 390 -17.89 -33.99 23.14
N SER A 391 -18.61 -34.60 22.19
CA SER A 391 -18.40 -36.00 21.79
C SER A 391 -17.00 -36.24 21.23
N ALA A 392 -16.43 -37.43 21.49
CA ALA A 392 -15.12 -37.81 20.98
C ALA A 392 -15.06 -37.78 19.45
N HIS A 393 -16.19 -38.00 18.75
CA HIS A 393 -16.31 -37.90 17.30
C HIS A 393 -16.10 -36.45 16.84
N SER A 394 -16.85 -35.48 17.38
CA SER A 394 -16.74 -34.06 17.05
C SER A 394 -15.37 -33.49 17.41
N LEU A 395 -14.74 -33.92 18.51
CA LEU A 395 -13.39 -33.54 18.89
C LEU A 395 -12.34 -34.07 17.90
N THR A 396 -12.53 -35.27 17.39
CA THR A 396 -11.63 -35.86 16.39
C THR A 396 -11.73 -35.12 15.05
N GLU A 397 -12.93 -34.82 14.60
CA GLU A 397 -13.16 -34.02 13.38
C GLU A 397 -12.59 -32.60 13.53
N LEU A 398 -12.83 -31.95 14.68
CA LEU A 398 -12.29 -30.62 14.97
C LEU A 398 -10.77 -30.61 14.95
N ARG A 399 -10.13 -31.63 15.55
CA ARG A 399 -8.68 -31.80 15.53
C ARG A 399 -8.15 -31.96 14.10
N GLN A 400 -8.83 -32.72 13.26
CA GLN A 400 -8.45 -32.88 11.83
C GLN A 400 -8.58 -31.59 11.06
N VAL A 401 -9.67 -30.85 11.21
CA VAL A 401 -9.89 -29.54 10.56
C VAL A 401 -8.83 -28.52 11.00
N LEU A 402 -8.55 -28.42 12.30
CA LEU A 402 -7.54 -27.49 12.81
C LEU A 402 -6.12 -27.88 12.35
N ALA A 403 -5.81 -29.17 12.26
CA ALA A 403 -4.55 -29.66 11.74
C ALA A 403 -4.37 -29.37 10.25
N GLU A 404 -5.43 -29.51 9.44
CA GLU A 404 -5.40 -29.17 8.02
C GLU A 404 -5.22 -27.68 7.81
N LEU A 405 -5.97 -26.85 8.52
CA LEU A 405 -5.82 -25.39 8.48
C LEU A 405 -4.45 -24.93 9.00
N GLY A 406 -3.90 -25.59 10.02
CA GLY A 406 -2.56 -25.34 10.55
C GLY A 406 -1.45 -25.69 9.54
N ARG A 407 -1.63 -26.75 8.74
CA ARG A 407 -0.69 -27.06 7.64
C ARG A 407 -0.69 -25.98 6.56
N ILE A 408 -1.87 -25.45 6.23
CA ILE A 408 -2.01 -24.35 5.27
C ILE A 408 -1.32 -23.10 5.82
N GLU A 409 -1.53 -22.77 7.09
CA GLU A 409 -0.88 -21.65 7.74
C GLU A 409 0.64 -21.78 7.71
N ASN A 410 1.19 -22.93 8.11
CA ASN A 410 2.62 -23.17 8.07
C ASN A 410 3.18 -23.04 6.65
N ALA A 411 2.47 -23.57 5.64
CA ALA A 411 2.91 -23.45 4.25
C ALA A 411 2.93 -21.98 3.78
N VAL A 412 1.97 -21.17 4.22
CA VAL A 412 1.94 -19.73 3.93
C VAL A 412 3.09 -19.00 4.65
N VAL A 413 3.30 -19.27 5.93
CA VAL A 413 4.38 -18.66 6.73
C VAL A 413 5.75 -19.01 6.19
N THR A 414 5.97 -20.28 5.81
CA THR A 414 7.25 -20.76 5.26
C THR A 414 7.41 -20.49 3.76
N SER A 415 6.45 -19.78 3.15
CA SER A 415 6.44 -19.49 1.70
C SER A 415 6.55 -20.74 0.82
N GLN A 416 6.02 -21.87 1.28
CA GLN A 416 5.99 -23.10 0.51
C GLN A 416 4.89 -23.03 -0.56
N PRO A 417 5.09 -23.63 -1.75
CA PRO A 417 4.08 -23.63 -2.79
C PRO A 417 2.84 -24.42 -2.33
N LEU A 418 1.73 -23.71 -2.20
CA LEU A 418 0.46 -24.26 -1.76
C LEU A 418 -0.61 -24.03 -2.84
N ARG A 419 -1.31 -25.10 -3.23
CA ARG A 419 -2.40 -25.02 -4.20
C ARG A 419 -3.75 -25.21 -3.52
N VAL A 420 -4.42 -24.10 -3.21
CA VAL A 420 -5.78 -24.11 -2.67
C VAL A 420 -6.78 -23.88 -3.82
N THR A 421 -7.78 -24.75 -3.96
CA THR A 421 -8.80 -24.63 -4.99
C THR A 421 -10.08 -23.98 -4.45
N ALA A 422 -10.85 -23.28 -5.30
CA ALA A 422 -12.12 -22.67 -4.89
C ALA A 422 -13.14 -23.70 -4.35
N PRO A 423 -13.30 -24.90 -4.95
CA PRO A 423 -14.12 -25.96 -4.36
C PRO A 423 -13.61 -26.45 -3.01
N GLY A 424 -12.28 -26.41 -2.78
CA GLY A 424 -11.68 -26.76 -1.48
C GLY A 424 -12.08 -25.78 -0.38
N VAL A 425 -12.01 -24.48 -0.65
CA VAL A 425 -12.44 -23.44 0.31
C VAL A 425 -13.93 -23.60 0.62
N ARG A 426 -14.78 -23.84 -0.38
CA ARG A 426 -16.22 -24.02 -0.18
C ARG A 426 -16.53 -25.24 0.70
N ARG A 427 -15.92 -26.39 0.40
CA ARG A 427 -16.09 -27.62 1.19
C ARG A 427 -15.62 -27.42 2.63
N MET A 428 -14.48 -26.78 2.83
CA MET A 428 -13.95 -26.50 4.17
C MET A 428 -14.92 -25.61 4.95
N ARG A 429 -15.45 -24.56 4.34
CA ARG A 429 -16.46 -23.69 4.95
C ARG A 429 -17.70 -24.44 5.37
N GLU A 430 -18.25 -25.28 4.48
CA GLU A 430 -19.44 -26.07 4.76
C GLU A 430 -19.20 -27.09 5.87
N HIS A 431 -18.00 -27.69 5.91
CA HIS A 431 -17.60 -28.61 6.98
C HIS A 431 -17.48 -27.90 8.31
N ILE A 432 -16.79 -26.75 8.36
CA ILE A 432 -16.66 -25.95 9.59
C ILE A 432 -18.03 -25.50 10.10
N THR A 433 -18.91 -25.05 9.20
CA THR A 433 -20.25 -24.59 9.61
C THR A 433 -21.06 -25.71 10.26
N ARG A 434 -21.04 -26.93 9.67
CA ARG A 434 -21.70 -28.09 10.27
C ARG A 434 -21.10 -28.46 11.62
N LEU A 435 -19.79 -28.57 11.68
CA LEU A 435 -19.06 -28.94 12.89
C LEU A 435 -19.29 -27.94 14.04
N LEU A 436 -19.31 -26.63 13.74
CA LEU A 436 -19.66 -25.62 14.72
C LEU A 436 -21.08 -25.77 15.23
N SER A 437 -22.06 -26.01 14.34
CA SER A 437 -23.44 -26.23 14.72
C SER A 437 -23.59 -27.44 15.66
N ASP A 438 -22.90 -28.55 15.32
CA ASP A 438 -22.91 -29.77 16.11
C ASP A 438 -22.29 -29.59 17.50
N VAL A 439 -21.15 -28.89 17.58
CA VAL A 439 -20.45 -28.57 18.83
C VAL A 439 -21.28 -27.59 19.68
N GLU A 440 -21.87 -26.54 19.09
CA GLU A 440 -22.74 -25.59 19.80
C GLU A 440 -23.99 -26.26 20.35
N GLU A 441 -24.58 -27.21 19.61
CA GLU A 441 -25.72 -27.98 20.08
C GLU A 441 -25.36 -28.90 21.29
N GLN A 442 -24.17 -29.53 21.24
CA GLN A 442 -23.68 -30.37 22.33
C GLN A 442 -23.37 -29.52 23.58
N LEU A 443 -22.74 -28.35 23.42
CA LEU A 443 -22.47 -27.43 24.52
C LEU A 443 -23.80 -26.89 25.16
N GLY A 444 -24.80 -26.60 24.32
CA GLY A 444 -26.10 -26.14 24.78
C GLY A 444 -26.92 -27.22 25.50
N ARG A 445 -26.63 -28.51 25.32
CA ARG A 445 -27.24 -29.63 26.04
C ARG A 445 -26.54 -29.94 27.38
N ALA A 446 -25.27 -29.52 27.49
CA ALA A 446 -24.44 -29.76 28.66
C ALA A 446 -24.51 -28.61 29.69
N ALA A 447 -25.02 -27.43 29.29
CA ALA A 447 -25.31 -26.29 30.15
C ALA A 447 -26.74 -26.34 30.66
#